data_e2e1912757c90d43fa44f4b1a586a63b
#
_entry.id   e2e1912757c90d43fa44f4b1a586a63b
#
_cell.length_a   1.000
_cell.length_b   1.000
_cell.length_c   1.000
_cell.angle_alpha   90.00
_cell.angle_beta   90.00
_cell.angle_gamma   90.00
#
_symmetry.space_group_name_H-M   'P 1'
#
loop_
_entity.id
_entity.type
_entity.pdbx_description
1 polymer ?
#
loop_
_entity_poly.entity_id
_entity_poly.type
_entity_poly.pdbx_seq_one_letter_code
_entity_poly.pdbx_strand_id
1 'polypeptide(L)'
;MNGLVTALIVVVIVLIIVAVVAVIVGLRAKRAASQPPEPQRPTDPFHTGDQDSLRGDPRALKAGDIVEVRGRSFTVRGTLRLSEGGWTWSEHLLDDAKGTQVWLAVEEDPDLILSLWTPVSDAGEPGPKTITFGGRTYHSEESGSAEFRSEATTGLAERGSVRYHDYESSDGALLGFESYGDADWEASTGEALSRYDVLIYPAG
;
A
#
# COMPACT_ATOMS: atom_id res chain seq x y z
N MET A 1 21.09 -16.76 39.62
CA MET A 1 21.19 -15.31 39.31
C MET A 1 20.05 -14.65 40.04
N ASN A 2 20.30 -13.72 40.97
CA ASN A 2 19.25 -13.16 41.83
C ASN A 2 18.32 -12.26 40.99
N GLY A 3 17.01 -12.38 41.16
CA GLY A 3 16.00 -11.61 40.39
C GLY A 3 16.27 -10.10 40.36
N LEU A 4 16.92 -9.56 41.39
CA LEU A 4 17.34 -8.16 41.46
C LEU A 4 18.41 -7.81 40.40
N VAL A 5 19.35 -8.72 40.13
CA VAL A 5 20.40 -8.52 39.10
C VAL A 5 19.79 -8.56 37.71
N THR A 6 18.84 -9.46 37.47
CA THR A 6 18.14 -9.54 36.20
C THR A 6 17.30 -8.28 35.96
N ALA A 7 16.57 -7.79 36.94
CA ALA A 7 15.80 -6.56 36.86
C ALA A 7 16.70 -5.34 36.56
N LEU A 8 17.86 -5.25 37.22
CA LEU A 8 18.82 -4.17 36.97
C LEU A 8 19.38 -4.19 35.55
N ILE A 9 19.71 -5.39 35.03
CA ILE A 9 20.18 -5.54 33.63
C ILE A 9 19.11 -5.09 32.63
N VAL A 10 17.85 -5.47 32.83
CA VAL A 10 16.75 -5.06 31.96
C VAL A 10 16.58 -3.54 31.97
N VAL A 11 16.63 -2.89 33.15
CA VAL A 11 16.53 -1.43 33.24
C VAL A 11 17.69 -0.76 32.51
N VAL A 12 18.92 -1.27 32.65
CA VAL A 12 20.09 -0.70 31.95
C VAL A 12 19.96 -0.86 30.43
N ILE A 13 19.48 -2.00 29.94
CA ILE A 13 19.23 -2.20 28.49
C ILE A 13 18.19 -1.22 27.97
N VAL A 14 17.07 -1.05 28.66
CA VAL A 14 16.02 -0.08 28.27
C VAL A 14 16.57 1.35 28.22
N LEU A 15 17.37 1.75 29.21
CA LEU A 15 17.98 3.07 29.21
C LEU A 15 18.98 3.29 28.06
N ILE A 16 19.73 2.24 27.68
CA ILE A 16 20.63 2.29 26.53
C ILE A 16 19.82 2.46 25.23
N ILE A 17 18.73 1.70 25.07
CA ILE A 17 17.87 1.79 23.89
C ILE A 17 17.29 3.21 23.77
N VAL A 18 16.74 3.76 24.86
CA VAL A 18 16.19 5.12 24.88
C VAL A 18 17.25 6.15 24.52
N ALA A 19 18.47 6.00 25.06
CA ALA A 19 19.58 6.91 24.73
C ALA A 19 19.98 6.84 23.24
N VAL A 20 20.04 5.62 22.67
CA VAL A 20 20.35 5.42 21.24
C VAL A 20 19.28 6.04 20.34
N VAL A 21 18.00 5.82 20.66
CA VAL A 21 16.88 6.42 19.93
C VAL A 21 16.95 7.95 20.00
N ALA A 22 17.17 8.53 21.18
CA ALA A 22 17.31 9.98 21.35
C ALA A 22 18.48 10.57 20.53
N VAL A 23 19.61 9.85 20.44
CA VAL A 23 20.76 10.25 19.60
C VAL A 23 20.41 10.20 18.12
N ILE A 24 19.72 9.13 17.66
CA ILE A 24 19.32 9.00 16.27
C ILE A 24 18.35 10.10 15.86
N VAL A 25 17.32 10.37 16.69
CA VAL A 25 16.36 11.45 16.45
C VAL A 25 17.06 12.81 16.46
N GLY A 26 17.97 13.07 17.41
CA GLY A 26 18.74 14.31 17.46
C GLY A 26 19.65 14.51 16.24
N LEU A 27 20.28 13.44 15.73
CA LEU A 27 21.11 13.50 14.53
C LEU A 27 20.27 13.72 13.27
N ARG A 28 19.07 13.12 13.18
CA ARG A 28 18.13 13.37 12.08
C ARG A 28 17.61 14.80 12.08
N ALA A 29 17.23 15.33 13.25
CA ALA A 29 16.80 16.71 13.41
C ALA A 29 17.92 17.71 13.03
N LYS A 30 19.18 17.44 13.44
CA LYS A 30 20.32 18.27 13.02
C LYS A 30 20.57 18.21 11.51
N ARG A 31 20.44 17.05 10.88
CA ARG A 31 20.60 16.93 9.41
C ARG A 31 19.50 17.68 8.66
N ALA A 32 18.26 17.60 9.12
CA ALA A 32 17.14 18.36 8.55
C ALA A 32 17.32 19.89 8.70
N ALA A 33 17.85 20.34 9.85
CA ALA A 33 18.14 21.76 10.10
C ALA A 33 19.37 22.29 9.36
N SER A 34 20.25 21.41 8.86
CA SER A 34 21.52 21.79 8.19
C SER A 34 21.42 21.71 6.65
N GLN A 35 20.25 21.37 6.09
CA GLN A 35 20.06 21.50 4.65
C GLN A 35 19.94 22.97 4.29
N PRO A 36 20.80 23.47 3.36
CA PRO A 36 20.63 24.82 2.83
C PRO A 36 19.21 24.92 2.21
N PRO A 37 18.53 26.06 2.32
CA PRO A 37 17.28 26.26 1.63
C PRO A 37 17.51 25.96 0.14
N GLU A 38 16.71 25.02 -0.39
CA GLU A 38 16.74 24.68 -1.81
C GLU A 38 16.49 25.98 -2.60
N PRO A 39 17.29 26.29 -3.63
CA PRO A 39 17.08 27.49 -4.42
C PRO A 39 15.64 27.46 -4.95
N GLN A 40 14.85 28.46 -4.55
CA GLN A 40 13.47 28.61 -5.02
C GLN A 40 13.51 28.70 -6.55
N ARG A 41 13.11 27.62 -7.20
CA ARG A 41 12.87 27.65 -8.65
C ARG A 41 11.75 28.66 -8.90
N PRO A 42 11.83 29.45 -10.00
CA PRO A 42 10.71 30.31 -10.38
C PRO A 42 9.44 29.46 -10.41
N THR A 43 8.51 29.77 -9.53
CA THR A 43 7.24 29.05 -9.45
C THR A 43 6.37 29.56 -10.60
N ASP A 44 6.00 28.67 -11.52
CA ASP A 44 4.94 28.98 -12.50
C ASP A 44 3.68 29.38 -11.71
N PRO A 45 3.15 30.59 -11.91
CA PRO A 45 1.94 31.04 -11.20
C PRO A 45 0.70 30.20 -11.52
N PHE A 46 0.75 29.39 -12.56
CA PHE A 46 -0.27 28.41 -12.91
C PHE A 46 0.04 27.00 -12.40
N HIS A 47 1.22 26.77 -11.81
CA HIS A 47 1.57 25.51 -11.20
C HIS A 47 1.00 25.49 -9.77
N THR A 48 -0.15 24.92 -9.60
CA THR A 48 -0.82 24.84 -8.30
C THR A 48 -0.09 23.96 -7.29
N GLY A 49 0.88 23.15 -7.73
CA GLY A 49 1.55 22.15 -6.90
C GLY A 49 0.66 20.96 -6.53
N ASP A 50 -0.61 21.06 -6.83
CA ASP A 50 -1.62 20.06 -6.54
C ASP A 50 -1.79 19.14 -7.76
N GLN A 51 -1.13 17.98 -7.69
CA GLN A 51 -1.21 16.97 -8.76
C GLN A 51 -2.64 16.42 -8.89
N ASP A 52 -3.41 16.44 -7.82
CA ASP A 52 -4.78 15.92 -7.80
C ASP A 52 -5.74 16.83 -8.58
N SER A 53 -5.49 18.14 -8.62
CA SER A 53 -6.27 19.07 -9.44
C SER A 53 -6.12 18.86 -10.95
N LEU A 54 -4.96 18.30 -11.36
CA LEU A 54 -4.66 18.06 -12.78
C LEU A 54 -4.90 16.62 -13.22
N ARG A 55 -4.80 15.68 -12.27
CA ARG A 55 -4.82 14.23 -12.54
C ARG A 55 -6.01 13.52 -11.90
N GLY A 56 -6.85 14.23 -11.14
CA GLY A 56 -7.89 13.66 -10.29
C GLY A 56 -7.32 13.02 -9.01
N ASP A 57 -8.10 12.97 -7.95
CA ASP A 57 -7.67 12.44 -6.64
C ASP A 57 -7.95 10.93 -6.53
N PRO A 58 -6.91 10.08 -6.38
CA PRO A 58 -7.10 8.64 -6.19
C PRO A 58 -7.90 8.28 -4.94
N ARG A 59 -7.85 9.12 -3.90
CA ARG A 59 -8.60 8.90 -2.66
C ARG A 59 -10.12 9.01 -2.85
N ALA A 60 -10.53 9.76 -3.88
CA ALA A 60 -11.93 10.03 -4.19
C ALA A 60 -12.54 9.06 -5.21
N LEU A 61 -11.79 8.04 -5.64
CA LEU A 61 -12.24 7.07 -6.64
C LEU A 61 -13.53 6.35 -6.22
N LYS A 62 -14.43 6.22 -7.18
CA LYS A 62 -15.71 5.52 -7.03
C LYS A 62 -16.08 4.77 -8.30
N ALA A 63 -17.05 3.87 -8.20
CA ALA A 63 -17.56 3.12 -9.34
C ALA A 63 -18.08 4.08 -10.45
N GLY A 64 -17.72 3.77 -11.68
CA GLY A 64 -18.03 4.56 -12.88
C GLY A 64 -16.92 5.50 -13.31
N ASP A 65 -15.99 5.87 -12.42
CA ASP A 65 -14.83 6.67 -12.79
C ASP A 65 -13.96 5.92 -13.81
N ILE A 66 -13.26 6.67 -14.65
CA ILE A 66 -12.27 6.13 -15.58
C ILE A 66 -10.89 6.40 -15.00
N VAL A 67 -10.07 5.36 -14.92
CA VAL A 67 -8.69 5.43 -14.49
C VAL A 67 -7.79 5.04 -15.65
N GLU A 68 -6.87 5.91 -16.01
CA GLU A 68 -5.83 5.60 -16.97
C GLU A 68 -4.53 5.30 -16.20
N VAL A 69 -4.01 4.09 -16.36
CA VAL A 69 -2.74 3.67 -15.78
C VAL A 69 -1.74 3.48 -16.91
N ARG A 70 -0.71 4.32 -16.96
CA ARG A 70 0.34 4.30 -18.01
C ARG A 70 -0.23 4.21 -19.42
N GLY A 71 -1.28 4.99 -19.71
CA GLY A 71 -1.93 5.05 -21.02
C GLY A 71 -2.94 3.92 -21.31
N ARG A 72 -3.21 3.03 -20.35
CA ARG A 72 -4.31 2.05 -20.45
C ARG A 72 -5.51 2.53 -19.66
N SER A 73 -6.65 2.61 -20.32
CA SER A 73 -7.89 3.06 -19.68
C SER A 73 -8.69 1.89 -19.10
N PHE A 74 -9.21 2.10 -17.91
CA PHE A 74 -10.05 1.17 -17.17
C PHE A 74 -11.26 1.92 -16.60
N THR A 75 -12.35 1.20 -16.38
CA THR A 75 -13.50 1.70 -15.62
C THR A 75 -13.47 1.09 -14.22
N VAL A 76 -13.67 1.90 -13.18
CA VAL A 76 -13.86 1.41 -11.81
C VAL A 76 -15.22 0.71 -11.71
N ARG A 77 -15.20 -0.59 -11.43
CA ARG A 77 -16.42 -1.41 -11.30
C ARG A 77 -16.95 -1.42 -9.88
N GLY A 78 -16.07 -1.39 -8.91
CA GLY A 78 -16.40 -1.40 -7.51
C GLY A 78 -15.19 -1.05 -6.65
N THR A 79 -15.44 -0.86 -5.37
CA THR A 79 -14.41 -0.46 -4.41
C THR A 79 -14.56 -1.25 -3.12
N LEU A 80 -13.47 -1.74 -2.59
CA LEU A 80 -13.36 -2.20 -1.22
C LEU A 80 -12.79 -1.06 -0.37
N ARG A 81 -13.46 -0.76 0.75
CA ARG A 81 -12.95 0.10 1.81
C ARG A 81 -12.52 -0.81 2.95
N LEU A 82 -11.23 -0.84 3.25
CA LEU A 82 -10.64 -1.75 4.23
C LEU A 82 -10.18 -0.99 5.46
N SER A 83 -10.18 -1.68 6.60
CA SER A 83 -9.71 -1.11 7.86
C SER A 83 -9.12 -2.17 8.77
N GLU A 84 -7.96 -1.87 9.38
CA GLU A 84 -7.28 -2.68 10.38
C GLU A 84 -6.60 -1.78 11.42
N GLY A 85 -6.86 -2.02 12.70
CA GLY A 85 -6.15 -1.33 13.80
C GLY A 85 -6.19 0.20 13.80
N GLY A 86 -7.09 0.82 13.04
CA GLY A 86 -7.18 2.27 12.85
C GLY A 86 -6.60 2.76 11.52
N TRP A 87 -5.92 1.91 10.78
CA TRP A 87 -5.47 2.15 9.40
C TRP A 87 -6.62 1.90 8.42
N THR A 88 -6.61 2.62 7.31
CA THR A 88 -7.63 2.46 6.26
C THR A 88 -6.99 2.60 4.89
N TRP A 89 -7.41 1.74 3.97
CA TRP A 89 -7.05 1.84 2.56
C TRP A 89 -8.23 1.48 1.67
N SER A 90 -8.07 1.61 0.38
CA SER A 90 -9.10 1.19 -0.58
C SER A 90 -8.50 0.46 -1.75
N GLU A 91 -9.28 -0.49 -2.28
CA GLU A 91 -8.95 -1.24 -3.46
C GLU A 91 -10.07 -1.09 -4.48
N HIS A 92 -9.69 -0.74 -5.70
CA HIS A 92 -10.63 -0.44 -6.77
C HIS A 92 -10.51 -1.49 -7.87
N LEU A 93 -11.59 -2.24 -8.09
CA LEU A 93 -11.67 -3.17 -9.22
C LEU A 93 -11.76 -2.40 -10.53
N LEU A 94 -10.76 -2.53 -11.35
CA LEU A 94 -10.62 -1.90 -12.66
C LEU A 94 -10.88 -2.91 -13.78
N ASP A 95 -11.65 -2.52 -14.79
CA ASP A 95 -12.02 -3.36 -15.94
C ASP A 95 -11.79 -2.59 -17.25
N ASP A 96 -11.03 -3.17 -18.19
CA ASP A 96 -10.72 -2.55 -19.48
C ASP A 96 -11.77 -2.84 -20.56
N ALA A 97 -12.88 -3.49 -20.20
CA ALA A 97 -13.94 -3.96 -21.11
C ALA A 97 -13.47 -4.91 -22.24
N LYS A 98 -12.25 -5.45 -22.12
CA LYS A 98 -11.65 -6.40 -23.07
C LYS A 98 -11.28 -7.73 -22.39
N GLY A 99 -11.66 -7.89 -21.11
CA GLY A 99 -11.43 -9.10 -20.34
C GLY A 99 -10.26 -8.98 -19.36
N THR A 100 -9.61 -7.81 -19.22
CA THR A 100 -8.59 -7.59 -18.21
C THR A 100 -9.23 -6.93 -17.00
N GLN A 101 -9.09 -7.58 -15.85
CA GLN A 101 -9.45 -7.02 -14.55
C GLN A 101 -8.21 -6.96 -13.68
N VAL A 102 -8.01 -5.84 -13.01
CA VAL A 102 -6.90 -5.58 -12.09
C VAL A 102 -7.42 -4.78 -10.90
N TRP A 103 -6.68 -4.74 -9.80
CA TRP A 103 -7.01 -3.93 -8.65
C TRP A 103 -6.02 -2.79 -8.50
N LEU A 104 -6.53 -1.59 -8.24
CA LEU A 104 -5.72 -0.42 -7.86
C LEU A 104 -5.89 -0.22 -6.36
N ALA A 105 -4.84 -0.47 -5.60
CA ALA A 105 -4.80 -0.14 -4.18
C ALA A 105 -4.36 1.31 -3.98
N VAL A 106 -5.04 1.99 -3.06
CA VAL A 106 -4.81 3.39 -2.67
C VAL A 106 -4.72 3.44 -1.16
N GLU A 107 -3.56 3.81 -0.66
CA GLU A 107 -3.24 3.92 0.76
C GLU A 107 -2.57 5.26 1.06
N GLU A 108 -2.61 5.72 2.31
CA GLU A 108 -1.92 6.92 2.77
C GLU A 108 -1.21 6.65 4.10
N ASP A 109 0.15 6.58 4.06
CA ASP A 109 0.99 6.31 5.25
C ASP A 109 2.41 6.92 5.12
N PRO A 110 2.70 8.11 5.58
CA PRO A 110 1.87 9.31 5.57
C PRO A 110 1.64 9.86 4.15
N ASP A 111 2.40 9.34 3.18
CA ASP A 111 2.33 9.72 1.76
C ASP A 111 1.36 8.81 1.01
N LEU A 112 0.86 9.29 -0.12
CA LEU A 112 0.02 8.49 -1.01
C LEU A 112 0.81 7.34 -1.63
N ILE A 113 0.36 6.11 -1.37
CA ILE A 113 0.91 4.87 -1.91
C ILE A 113 -0.11 4.31 -2.91
N LEU A 114 0.37 4.00 -4.11
CA LEU A 114 -0.44 3.41 -5.17
C LEU A 114 0.22 2.12 -5.64
N SER A 115 -0.56 1.06 -5.77
CA SER A 115 -0.10 -0.19 -6.37
C SER A 115 -1.16 -0.81 -7.27
N LEU A 116 -0.71 -1.44 -8.34
CA LEU A 116 -1.58 -2.14 -9.29
C LEU A 116 -1.38 -3.64 -9.14
N TRP A 117 -2.47 -4.37 -8.93
CA TRP A 117 -2.47 -5.79 -8.65
C TRP A 117 -3.17 -6.57 -9.75
N THR A 118 -2.52 -7.60 -10.22
CA THR A 118 -3.02 -8.49 -11.27
C THR A 118 -3.20 -9.89 -10.68
N PRO A 119 -4.42 -10.45 -10.69
CA PRO A 119 -4.67 -11.80 -10.24
C PRO A 119 -3.81 -12.82 -10.98
N VAL A 120 -3.28 -13.80 -10.25
CA VAL A 120 -2.49 -14.89 -10.79
C VAL A 120 -2.93 -16.23 -10.22
N SER A 121 -2.68 -17.31 -10.98
CA SER A 121 -2.85 -18.68 -10.51
C SER A 121 -1.50 -19.30 -10.16
N ASP A 122 -1.55 -20.40 -9.40
CA ASP A 122 -0.40 -21.28 -9.13
C ASP A 122 0.75 -20.62 -8.32
N ALA A 123 0.48 -19.53 -7.60
CA ALA A 123 1.47 -18.91 -6.70
C ALA A 123 1.69 -19.72 -5.40
N GLY A 124 0.89 -20.77 -5.17
CA GLY A 124 0.90 -21.54 -3.92
C GLY A 124 0.08 -20.89 -2.83
N GLU A 125 0.43 -21.17 -1.58
CA GLU A 125 -0.23 -20.62 -0.39
C GLU A 125 0.75 -19.73 0.41
N PRO A 126 0.25 -18.68 1.10
CA PRO A 126 1.07 -17.85 1.96
C PRO A 126 1.50 -18.57 3.24
N GLY A 127 2.47 -17.99 3.95
CA GLY A 127 2.96 -18.47 5.26
C GLY A 127 4.46 -18.70 5.31
N PRO A 128 5.13 -19.26 4.28
CA PRO A 128 6.59 -19.31 4.26
C PRO A 128 7.21 -17.91 4.31
N LYS A 129 8.42 -17.78 4.89
CA LYS A 129 9.18 -16.51 4.89
C LYS A 129 9.61 -16.07 3.49
N THR A 130 9.67 -17.02 2.56
CA THR A 130 10.04 -16.76 1.16
C THR A 130 9.20 -17.61 0.23
N ILE A 131 8.77 -17.02 -0.88
CA ILE A 131 8.04 -17.71 -1.95
C ILE A 131 8.79 -17.44 -3.27
N THR A 132 8.91 -18.47 -4.12
CA THR A 132 9.42 -18.29 -5.47
C THR A 132 8.26 -18.41 -6.45
N PHE A 133 7.99 -17.32 -7.19
CA PHE A 133 6.94 -17.27 -8.19
C PHE A 133 7.41 -16.50 -9.43
N GLY A 134 7.07 -16.95 -10.63
CA GLY A 134 7.45 -16.29 -11.88
C GLY A 134 8.96 -16.06 -12.06
N GLY A 135 9.80 -16.90 -11.44
CA GLY A 135 11.26 -16.77 -11.47
C GLY A 135 11.85 -15.74 -10.51
N ARG A 136 11.03 -15.10 -9.66
CA ARG A 136 11.45 -14.20 -8.58
C ARG A 136 11.33 -14.87 -7.23
N THR A 137 12.16 -14.43 -6.29
CA THR A 137 12.05 -14.79 -4.87
C THR A 137 11.48 -13.59 -4.12
N TYR A 138 10.37 -13.81 -3.45
CA TYR A 138 9.66 -12.83 -2.64
C TYR A 138 9.87 -13.14 -1.16
N HIS A 139 10.02 -12.11 -0.36
CA HIS A 139 10.17 -12.19 1.10
C HIS A 139 8.89 -11.68 1.77
N SER A 140 8.46 -12.34 2.83
CA SER A 140 7.30 -11.93 3.61
C SER A 140 7.57 -10.59 4.27
N GLU A 141 6.70 -9.61 4.02
CA GLU A 141 6.74 -8.26 4.60
C GLU A 141 5.67 -8.12 5.67
N GLU A 142 4.41 -8.33 5.33
CA GLU A 142 3.30 -8.11 6.24
C GLU A 142 2.25 -9.21 6.11
N SER A 143 1.46 -9.39 7.19
CA SER A 143 0.27 -10.23 7.17
C SER A 143 -0.68 -9.81 8.28
N GLY A 144 -1.97 -9.85 7.99
CA GLY A 144 -2.98 -9.38 8.93
C GLY A 144 -4.39 -9.83 8.58
N SER A 145 -5.34 -9.15 9.20
CA SER A 145 -6.77 -9.35 8.94
C SER A 145 -7.50 -8.03 9.07
N ALA A 146 -8.15 -7.63 8.00
CA ALA A 146 -8.91 -6.40 7.93
C ALA A 146 -10.42 -6.66 7.79
N GLU A 147 -11.22 -5.69 8.20
CA GLU A 147 -12.63 -5.62 7.87
C GLU A 147 -12.79 -4.85 6.56
N PHE A 148 -13.69 -5.31 5.69
CA PHE A 148 -13.99 -4.60 4.46
C PHE A 148 -15.47 -4.24 4.33
N ARG A 149 -15.72 -3.17 3.55
CA ARG A 149 -17.01 -2.81 2.99
C ARG A 149 -16.87 -2.71 1.48
N SER A 150 -17.73 -3.44 0.77
CA SER A 150 -17.78 -3.43 -0.69
C SER A 150 -18.80 -2.41 -1.19
N GLU A 151 -18.41 -1.64 -2.20
CA GLU A 151 -19.21 -0.63 -2.87
C GLU A 151 -19.33 -0.99 -4.36
N ALA A 152 -20.54 -1.01 -4.90
CA ALA A 152 -20.85 -1.38 -6.27
C ALA A 152 -20.45 -2.84 -6.60
N THR A 153 -19.83 -3.12 -7.75
CA THR A 153 -19.58 -4.48 -8.25
C THR A 153 -18.13 -4.88 -7.99
N THR A 154 -17.87 -5.57 -6.88
CA THR A 154 -16.55 -6.14 -6.56
C THR A 154 -16.50 -7.66 -6.69
N GLY A 155 -17.66 -8.32 -6.78
CA GLY A 155 -17.78 -9.78 -6.71
C GLY A 155 -17.89 -10.33 -5.29
N LEU A 156 -17.71 -9.50 -4.27
CA LEU A 156 -17.73 -9.86 -2.85
C LEU A 156 -19.04 -9.45 -2.15
N ALA A 157 -19.26 -9.96 -0.94
CA ALA A 157 -20.35 -9.54 -0.09
C ALA A 157 -20.23 -8.05 0.29
N GLU A 158 -21.34 -7.43 0.71
CA GLU A 158 -21.36 -6.00 1.09
C GLU A 158 -20.37 -5.68 2.22
N ARG A 159 -20.15 -6.63 3.14
CA ARG A 159 -19.23 -6.52 4.27
C ARG A 159 -18.65 -7.88 4.61
N GLY A 160 -17.47 -7.88 5.18
CA GLY A 160 -16.83 -9.08 5.66
C GLY A 160 -15.43 -8.80 6.19
N SER A 161 -14.69 -9.86 6.40
CA SER A 161 -13.27 -9.82 6.76
C SER A 161 -12.43 -10.40 5.64
N VAL A 162 -11.21 -9.94 5.54
CA VAL A 162 -10.17 -10.46 4.66
C VAL A 162 -8.93 -10.76 5.49
N ARG A 163 -8.30 -11.89 5.25
CA ARG A 163 -6.94 -12.17 5.70
C ARG A 163 -6.00 -11.87 4.54
N TYR A 164 -4.87 -11.25 4.81
CA TYR A 164 -3.89 -10.93 3.77
C TYR A 164 -2.48 -11.34 4.19
N HIS A 165 -1.61 -11.52 3.20
CA HIS A 165 -0.20 -11.77 3.41
C HIS A 165 0.60 -11.25 2.21
N ASP A 166 1.43 -10.25 2.46
CA ASP A 166 2.18 -9.52 1.45
C ASP A 166 3.65 -9.89 1.46
N TYR A 167 4.20 -9.92 0.27
CA TYR A 167 5.57 -10.27 -0.01
C TYR A 167 6.16 -9.27 -1.00
N GLU A 168 7.45 -9.00 -0.86
CA GLU A 168 8.19 -8.16 -1.78
C GLU A 168 9.48 -8.87 -2.23
N SER A 169 9.84 -8.68 -3.50
CA SER A 169 11.11 -9.13 -4.06
C SER A 169 12.18 -8.04 -3.93
N SER A 170 13.44 -8.41 -4.03
CA SER A 170 14.56 -7.47 -3.93
C SER A 170 14.58 -6.39 -5.02
N ASP A 171 13.85 -6.58 -6.12
CA ASP A 171 13.67 -5.62 -7.21
C ASP A 171 12.36 -4.82 -7.12
N GLY A 172 11.63 -4.94 -5.99
CA GLY A 172 10.43 -4.16 -5.70
C GLY A 172 9.14 -4.69 -6.35
N ALA A 173 9.16 -5.90 -6.89
CA ALA A 173 7.92 -6.55 -7.35
C ALA A 173 7.17 -7.11 -6.13
N LEU A 174 5.84 -6.99 -6.14
CA LEU A 174 4.96 -7.38 -5.06
C LEU A 174 4.25 -8.69 -5.39
N LEU A 175 3.94 -9.49 -4.35
CA LEU A 175 3.10 -10.67 -4.43
C LEU A 175 2.20 -10.68 -3.20
N GLY A 176 0.89 -10.55 -3.40
CA GLY A 176 -0.10 -10.54 -2.34
C GLY A 176 -0.98 -11.76 -2.38
N PHE A 177 -1.44 -12.15 -1.21
CA PHE A 177 -2.45 -13.20 -1.02
C PHE A 177 -3.58 -12.66 -0.17
N GLU A 178 -4.80 -12.93 -0.58
CA GLU A 178 -6.01 -12.54 0.14
C GLU A 178 -6.96 -13.71 0.29
N SER A 179 -7.69 -13.75 1.39
CA SER A 179 -8.71 -14.76 1.67
C SER A 179 -9.91 -14.08 2.33
N TYR A 180 -11.00 -13.98 1.60
CA TYR A 180 -12.22 -13.30 2.03
C TYR A 180 -13.14 -14.25 2.79
N GLY A 181 -13.38 -13.96 4.07
CA GLY A 181 -14.15 -14.84 4.95
C GLY A 181 -13.48 -16.21 5.10
N ASP A 182 -14.20 -17.27 4.69
CA ASP A 182 -13.72 -18.65 4.72
C ASP A 182 -13.27 -19.17 3.34
N ALA A 183 -13.09 -18.27 2.36
CA ALA A 183 -12.66 -18.68 1.01
C ALA A 183 -11.18 -19.10 0.99
N ASP A 184 -10.81 -19.83 -0.05
CA ASP A 184 -9.41 -20.17 -0.34
C ASP A 184 -8.59 -18.88 -0.60
N TRP A 185 -7.27 -19.00 -0.52
CA TRP A 185 -6.37 -17.92 -0.84
C TRP A 185 -6.37 -17.60 -2.34
N GLU A 186 -6.53 -16.34 -2.65
CA GLU A 186 -6.33 -15.77 -3.98
C GLU A 186 -4.99 -15.05 -4.01
N ALA A 187 -4.27 -15.16 -5.12
CA ALA A 187 -2.96 -14.54 -5.26
C ALA A 187 -2.98 -13.47 -6.36
N SER A 188 -2.21 -12.41 -6.15
CA SER A 188 -2.00 -11.34 -7.12
C SER A 188 -0.54 -10.92 -7.16
N THR A 189 -0.01 -10.65 -8.33
CA THR A 189 1.25 -9.92 -8.47
C THR A 189 0.99 -8.43 -8.52
N GLY A 190 1.82 -7.65 -7.81
CA GLY A 190 1.68 -6.22 -7.70
C GLY A 190 2.90 -5.46 -8.19
N GLU A 191 2.68 -4.22 -8.56
CA GLU A 191 3.73 -3.23 -8.85
C GLU A 191 3.37 -1.89 -8.23
N ALA A 192 4.37 -1.22 -7.66
CA ALA A 192 4.20 0.14 -7.16
C ALA A 192 4.02 1.12 -8.32
N LEU A 193 3.09 2.06 -8.15
CA LEU A 193 2.83 3.13 -9.11
C LEU A 193 3.27 4.47 -8.53
N SER A 194 3.83 5.31 -9.39
CA SER A 194 3.98 6.73 -9.06
C SER A 194 2.66 7.47 -9.27
N ARG A 195 2.49 8.62 -8.63
CA ARG A 195 1.33 9.48 -8.87
C ARG A 195 1.19 9.90 -10.33
N TYR A 196 2.31 9.94 -11.06
CA TYR A 196 2.34 10.31 -12.48
C TYR A 196 1.88 9.19 -13.42
N ASP A 197 1.84 7.94 -12.95
CA ASP A 197 1.35 6.79 -13.73
C ASP A 197 -0.17 6.77 -13.86
N VAL A 198 -0.89 7.57 -13.03
CA VAL A 198 -2.35 7.49 -12.88
C VAL A 198 -3.03 8.81 -13.26
N LEU A 199 -4.01 8.75 -14.15
CA LEU A 199 -4.96 9.82 -14.48
C LEU A 199 -6.37 9.35 -14.18
N ILE A 200 -7.19 10.22 -13.59
CA ILE A 200 -8.56 9.90 -13.19
C ILE A 200 -9.50 10.88 -13.86
N TYR A 201 -10.54 10.33 -14.47
CA TYR A 201 -11.63 11.08 -15.08
C TYR A 201 -12.92 10.72 -14.32
N PRO A 202 -13.40 11.59 -13.43
CA PRO A 202 -14.59 11.33 -12.64
C PRO A 202 -15.81 11.13 -13.53
N ALA A 203 -16.63 10.12 -13.20
CA ALA A 203 -17.97 10.01 -13.77
C ALA A 203 -18.81 11.18 -13.26
N GLY A 204 -19.51 11.83 -14.16
CA GLY A 204 -20.37 12.97 -13.85
C GLY A 204 -21.56 12.62 -12.94
#